data_38537eac31ac6b6c084945eeb6b7aee2
#
_entry.id   38537eac31ac6b6c084945eeb6b7aee2
#
_cell.length_a   1.000
_cell.length_b   1.000
_cell.length_c   1.000
_cell.angle_alpha   90.00
_cell.angle_beta   90.00
_cell.angle_gamma   90.00
#
_symmetry.space_group_name_H-M   'P 1'
#
loop_
_entity.id
_entity.type
_entity.pdbx_description
1 polymer ?
#
loop_
_entity_poly.entity_id
_entity_poly.type
_entity_poly.pdbx_seq_one_letter_code
_entity_poly.pdbx_strand_id
1 'polypeptide(L)'
;MSGAANNPYLETSRDDLLRIMTAPNAGAHNAVYRGKALGGEVTDAQWAALAAGSFDDLYIGDYWTKDGVNYRLAAFDYFLNCGDTACTAHHAVVVPDTSLYDAAMNSTNTTAGGYMGSQINLSGLGQANEIIRNAFDRSHIMSRRIYLTTQVTNGIASNGNWFNDSVSIMCEQMVYGSGIFSPVSNGSIDPANYRVEKSQLPLFQHEPSRICNRATWWLRDVIDAADFAIVDVNGLATCAAASYSLGVRPYFCIK
;
A
#
# COMPACT_ATOMS: atom_id res chain seq x y z
N MET A 1 -35.31 -22.53 -37.79
CA MET A 1 -34.24 -21.81 -37.08
C MET A 1 -34.85 -21.23 -35.82
N SER A 2 -34.71 -21.90 -34.69
CA SER A 2 -35.22 -21.41 -33.40
C SER A 2 -34.30 -20.26 -32.94
N GLY A 3 -34.87 -19.06 -32.86
CA GLY A 3 -34.20 -17.94 -32.22
C GLY A 3 -33.83 -18.34 -30.80
N ALA A 4 -32.59 -18.14 -30.42
CA ALA A 4 -32.16 -18.27 -29.05
C ALA A 4 -33.09 -17.35 -28.23
N ALA A 5 -33.88 -17.92 -27.33
CA ALA A 5 -34.71 -17.14 -26.41
C ALA A 5 -33.73 -16.28 -25.59
N ASN A 6 -33.85 -14.97 -25.72
CA ASN A 6 -33.17 -14.03 -24.85
C ASN A 6 -33.50 -14.41 -23.41
N ASN A 7 -32.50 -14.88 -22.67
CA ASN A 7 -32.67 -15.17 -21.27
C ASN A 7 -32.59 -13.82 -20.50
N PRO A 8 -33.71 -13.29 -20.00
CA PRO A 8 -33.75 -11.98 -19.36
C PRO A 8 -32.84 -11.90 -18.13
N TYR A 9 -32.55 -13.04 -17.49
CA TYR A 9 -31.61 -13.08 -16.37
C TYR A 9 -30.13 -12.88 -16.81
N LEU A 10 -29.75 -13.36 -18.01
CA LEU A 10 -28.41 -13.15 -18.57
C LEU A 10 -28.23 -11.70 -19.01
N GLU A 11 -29.22 -11.05 -19.56
CA GLU A 11 -29.18 -9.64 -19.93
C GLU A 11 -29.10 -8.74 -18.69
N THR A 12 -29.96 -8.99 -17.69
CA THR A 12 -29.90 -8.26 -16.42
C THR A 12 -28.56 -8.44 -15.73
N SER A 13 -28.03 -9.66 -15.68
CA SER A 13 -26.71 -9.90 -15.09
C SER A 13 -25.58 -9.20 -15.84
N ARG A 14 -25.65 -9.13 -17.17
CA ARG A 14 -24.68 -8.39 -17.99
C ARG A 14 -24.75 -6.90 -17.72
N ASP A 15 -25.94 -6.34 -17.66
CA ASP A 15 -26.15 -4.91 -17.44
C ASP A 15 -25.77 -4.51 -15.99
N ASP A 16 -26.03 -5.36 -15.01
CA ASP A 16 -25.58 -5.17 -13.64
C ASP A 16 -24.04 -5.23 -13.54
N LEU A 17 -23.39 -6.17 -14.24
CA LEU A 17 -21.94 -6.23 -14.33
C LEU A 17 -21.36 -4.99 -15.01
N LEU A 18 -21.94 -4.56 -16.13
CA LEU A 18 -21.53 -3.33 -16.80
C LEU A 18 -21.69 -2.12 -15.88
N ARG A 19 -22.80 -2.02 -15.15
CA ARG A 19 -23.05 -0.94 -14.21
C ARG A 19 -22.07 -0.94 -13.06
N ILE A 20 -21.70 -2.11 -12.52
CA ILE A 20 -20.66 -2.25 -11.49
C ILE A 20 -19.30 -1.85 -12.06
N MET A 21 -18.95 -2.31 -13.25
CA MET A 21 -17.67 -2.02 -13.89
C MET A 21 -17.52 -0.55 -14.34
N THR A 22 -18.64 0.12 -14.61
CA THR A 22 -18.66 1.53 -15.03
C THR A 22 -19.11 2.48 -13.92
N ALA A 23 -19.44 1.96 -12.74
CA ALA A 23 -19.79 2.80 -11.60
C ALA A 23 -18.56 3.61 -11.16
N PRO A 24 -18.66 4.94 -11.12
CA PRO A 24 -17.54 5.80 -10.71
C PRO A 24 -17.38 5.73 -9.19
N ASN A 25 -16.81 4.65 -8.68
CA ASN A 25 -16.53 4.50 -7.26
C ASN A 25 -15.38 3.53 -7.00
N ALA A 26 -14.63 3.81 -5.95
CA ALA A 26 -13.49 3.01 -5.52
C ALA A 26 -13.83 1.53 -5.29
N GLY A 27 -15.03 1.23 -4.78
CA GLY A 27 -15.44 -0.14 -4.48
C GLY A 27 -15.48 -1.03 -5.72
N ALA A 28 -16.06 -0.54 -6.82
CA ALA A 28 -16.11 -1.26 -8.09
C ALA A 28 -14.70 -1.49 -8.65
N HIS A 29 -13.85 -0.46 -8.64
CA HIS A 29 -12.48 -0.54 -9.16
C HIS A 29 -11.57 -1.41 -8.29
N ASN A 30 -11.77 -1.42 -6.97
CA ASN A 30 -11.07 -2.31 -6.03
C ASN A 30 -11.49 -3.79 -6.18
N ALA A 31 -12.66 -4.07 -6.74
CA ALA A 31 -13.17 -5.43 -6.88
C ALA A 31 -12.66 -6.17 -8.14
N VAL A 32 -11.96 -5.48 -9.03
CA VAL A 32 -11.51 -6.04 -10.32
C VAL A 32 -10.01 -5.96 -10.47
N TYR A 33 -9.36 -7.12 -10.62
CA TYR A 33 -7.96 -7.20 -11.01
C TYR A 33 -7.83 -7.29 -12.53
N ARG A 34 -7.05 -6.40 -13.15
CA ARG A 34 -6.82 -6.40 -14.59
C ARG A 34 -5.35 -6.61 -14.97
N GLY A 35 -4.42 -5.93 -14.32
CA GLY A 35 -2.99 -6.07 -14.57
C GLY A 35 -2.49 -5.55 -15.92
N LYS A 36 -3.17 -4.55 -16.50
CA LYS A 36 -2.85 -3.94 -17.80
C LYS A 36 -1.65 -3.00 -17.69
N ALA A 37 -0.76 -3.03 -18.69
CA ALA A 37 0.27 -2.00 -18.83
C ALA A 37 -0.36 -0.69 -19.30
N LEU A 38 -0.16 0.39 -18.54
CA LEU A 38 -0.67 1.74 -18.82
C LEU A 38 0.33 2.63 -19.58
N GLY A 39 1.55 2.13 -19.79
CA GLY A 39 2.63 2.86 -20.47
C GLY A 39 3.68 3.41 -19.49
N GLY A 40 4.49 4.36 -19.98
CA GLY A 40 5.54 5.01 -19.19
C GLY A 40 5.07 6.24 -18.43
N GLU A 41 4.00 6.92 -18.89
CA GLU A 41 3.51 8.15 -18.28
C GLU A 41 2.05 8.02 -17.86
N VAL A 42 1.70 8.72 -16.78
CA VAL A 42 0.30 8.89 -16.38
C VAL A 42 -0.29 9.98 -17.27
N THR A 43 -1.38 9.67 -17.97
CA THR A 43 -2.02 10.61 -18.88
C THR A 43 -2.89 11.63 -18.14
N ASP A 44 -3.16 12.79 -18.77
CA ASP A 44 -4.07 13.81 -18.21
C ASP A 44 -5.46 13.23 -17.90
N ALA A 45 -5.95 12.32 -18.74
CA ALA A 45 -7.23 11.64 -18.51
C ALA A 45 -7.19 10.75 -17.25
N GLN A 46 -6.07 10.05 -17.00
CA GLN A 46 -5.89 9.25 -15.79
C GLN A 46 -5.78 10.14 -14.54
N TRP A 47 -5.05 11.25 -14.62
CA TRP A 47 -5.01 12.24 -13.53
C TRP A 47 -6.40 12.81 -13.22
N ALA A 48 -7.16 13.16 -14.25
CA ALA A 48 -8.53 13.65 -14.09
C ALA A 48 -9.44 12.59 -13.45
N ALA A 49 -9.33 11.33 -13.86
CA ALA A 49 -10.11 10.21 -13.30
C ALA A 49 -9.77 9.95 -11.82
N LEU A 50 -8.49 10.05 -11.45
CA LEU A 50 -8.05 9.96 -10.05
C LEU A 50 -8.62 11.10 -9.22
N ALA A 51 -8.46 12.33 -9.66
CA ALA A 51 -8.93 13.52 -8.95
C ALA A 51 -10.46 13.54 -8.78
N ALA A 52 -11.19 13.04 -9.77
CA ALA A 52 -12.66 12.92 -9.73
C ALA A 52 -13.17 11.77 -8.87
N GLY A 53 -12.32 10.78 -8.51
CA GLY A 53 -12.73 9.55 -7.86
C GLY A 53 -13.57 8.63 -8.76
N SER A 54 -13.57 8.86 -10.07
CA SER A 54 -14.24 7.98 -11.03
C SER A 54 -13.39 6.77 -11.39
N PHE A 55 -12.06 6.93 -11.37
CA PHE A 55 -11.06 5.91 -11.69
C PHE A 55 -11.24 5.27 -13.08
N ASP A 56 -11.82 6.01 -14.03
CA ASP A 56 -12.14 5.52 -15.37
C ASP A 56 -10.93 4.88 -16.04
N ASP A 57 -11.12 3.64 -16.56
CA ASP A 57 -10.10 2.76 -17.15
C ASP A 57 -8.85 2.55 -16.28
N LEU A 58 -9.01 2.58 -14.94
CA LEU A 58 -8.00 2.20 -13.96
C LEU A 58 -8.53 1.07 -13.07
N TYR A 59 -7.77 -0.03 -12.93
CA TYR A 59 -8.16 -1.20 -12.16
C TYR A 59 -6.99 -1.74 -11.33
N ILE A 60 -7.28 -2.56 -10.34
CA ILE A 60 -6.24 -3.16 -9.51
C ILE A 60 -5.28 -3.98 -10.37
N GLY A 61 -3.98 -3.83 -10.07
CA GLY A 61 -2.90 -4.51 -10.77
C GLY A 61 -2.42 -3.83 -12.05
N ASP A 62 -3.15 -2.87 -12.60
CA ASP A 62 -2.66 -2.03 -13.70
C ASP A 62 -1.39 -1.30 -13.28
N TYR A 63 -0.49 -1.04 -14.23
CA TYR A 63 0.81 -0.50 -13.89
C TYR A 63 1.40 0.44 -14.93
N TRP A 64 2.18 1.39 -14.44
CA TRP A 64 3.10 2.19 -15.24
C TRP A 64 4.51 1.64 -15.09
N THR A 65 5.29 1.63 -16.18
CA THR A 65 6.70 1.24 -16.15
C THR A 65 7.56 2.50 -16.23
N LYS A 66 8.31 2.76 -15.16
CA LYS A 66 9.20 3.92 -15.06
C LYS A 66 10.59 3.44 -14.65
N ASP A 67 11.61 3.80 -15.43
CA ASP A 67 13.00 3.40 -15.21
C ASP A 67 13.18 1.89 -14.97
N GLY A 68 12.40 1.07 -15.72
CA GLY A 68 12.44 -0.39 -15.65
C GLY A 68 11.67 -1.01 -14.47
N VAL A 69 11.05 -0.20 -13.61
CA VAL A 69 10.22 -0.64 -12.49
C VAL A 69 8.73 -0.52 -12.84
N ASN A 70 7.97 -1.57 -12.59
CA ASN A 70 6.51 -1.53 -12.69
C ASN A 70 5.91 -1.05 -11.37
N TYR A 71 5.15 0.04 -11.43
CA TYR A 71 4.42 0.62 -10.31
C TYR A 71 2.94 0.30 -10.47
N ARG A 72 2.40 -0.56 -9.57
CA ARG A 72 1.03 -1.08 -9.68
C ARG A 72 0.03 -0.35 -8.83
N LEU A 73 -1.16 -0.19 -9.38
CA LEU A 73 -2.35 0.22 -8.63
C LEU A 73 -2.72 -0.89 -7.64
N ALA A 74 -2.61 -0.58 -6.35
CA ALA A 74 -2.80 -1.53 -5.27
C ALA A 74 -4.15 -1.37 -4.56
N ALA A 75 -4.68 -0.15 -4.52
CA ALA A 75 -5.99 0.17 -3.97
C ALA A 75 -6.45 1.55 -4.45
N PHE A 76 -7.76 1.77 -4.48
CA PHE A 76 -8.37 3.09 -4.67
C PHE A 76 -9.03 3.54 -3.36
N ASP A 77 -8.86 4.81 -3.01
CA ASP A 77 -9.46 5.45 -1.82
C ASP A 77 -9.22 4.72 -0.49
N TYR A 78 -8.10 4.00 -0.38
CA TYR A 78 -7.78 3.20 0.80
C TYR A 78 -7.74 4.01 2.10
N PHE A 79 -7.27 5.25 2.02
CA PHE A 79 -7.17 6.17 3.16
C PHE A 79 -8.30 7.23 3.19
N LEU A 80 -9.29 7.15 2.30
CA LEU A 80 -10.37 8.14 2.25
C LEU A 80 -11.14 8.16 3.59
N ASN A 81 -11.34 9.36 4.12
CA ASN A 81 -11.95 9.61 5.42
C ASN A 81 -11.18 9.03 6.62
N CYS A 82 -9.89 8.71 6.47
CA CYS A 82 -9.03 8.24 7.54
C CYS A 82 -8.11 9.35 8.05
N GLY A 83 -7.57 9.14 9.26
CA GLY A 83 -6.65 10.07 9.91
C GLY A 83 -7.31 10.93 10.99
N ASP A 84 -6.51 11.53 11.85
CA ASP A 84 -6.96 12.55 12.83
C ASP A 84 -7.46 13.83 12.11
N THR A 85 -6.91 14.08 10.94
CA THR A 85 -7.47 14.99 9.94
C THR A 85 -7.85 14.14 8.74
N ALA A 86 -9.13 14.11 8.42
CA ALA A 86 -9.67 13.25 7.38
C ALA A 86 -9.01 13.49 6.01
N CYS A 87 -8.56 12.43 5.36
CA CYS A 87 -8.16 12.46 3.96
C CYS A 87 -9.42 12.56 3.10
N THR A 88 -9.63 13.69 2.43
CA THR A 88 -10.81 13.94 1.59
C THR A 88 -10.51 13.86 0.09
N ALA A 89 -9.23 13.75 -0.28
CA ALA A 89 -8.83 13.63 -1.69
C ALA A 89 -8.98 12.19 -2.17
N HIS A 90 -9.60 12.00 -3.32
CA HIS A 90 -9.58 10.74 -4.03
C HIS A 90 -8.14 10.40 -4.45
N HIS A 91 -7.79 9.12 -4.40
CA HIS A 91 -6.41 8.69 -4.62
C HIS A 91 -6.30 7.21 -4.99
N ALA A 92 -5.17 6.86 -5.59
CA ALA A 92 -4.74 5.48 -5.73
C ALA A 92 -3.50 5.21 -4.89
N VAL A 93 -3.47 4.06 -4.21
CA VAL A 93 -2.26 3.50 -3.60
C VAL A 93 -1.46 2.78 -4.67
N VAL A 94 -0.17 3.08 -4.74
CA VAL A 94 0.75 2.51 -5.72
C VAL A 94 1.89 1.79 -5.00
N VAL A 95 2.26 0.61 -5.52
CA VAL A 95 3.33 -0.24 -4.99
C VAL A 95 4.23 -0.69 -6.14
N PRO A 96 5.58 -0.58 -6.04
CA PRO A 96 6.47 -1.14 -7.03
C PRO A 96 6.47 -2.68 -6.98
N ASP A 97 6.67 -3.34 -8.13
CA ASP A 97 6.75 -4.82 -8.19
C ASP A 97 7.96 -5.35 -7.42
N THR A 98 9.04 -4.60 -7.39
CA THR A 98 10.31 -4.96 -6.73
C THR A 98 10.72 -3.89 -5.72
N SER A 99 11.64 -4.25 -4.82
CA SER A 99 12.32 -3.27 -3.99
C SER A 99 13.09 -2.27 -4.86
N LEU A 100 13.11 -1.01 -4.46
CA LEU A 100 13.82 0.05 -5.19
C LEU A 100 15.33 0.03 -4.91
N TYR A 101 15.71 -0.37 -3.70
CA TYR A 101 17.08 -0.54 -3.22
C TYR A 101 17.05 -1.35 -1.93
N ASP A 102 18.23 -1.66 -1.38
CA ASP A 102 18.39 -2.31 -0.07
C ASP A 102 18.87 -1.31 0.98
N ALA A 103 18.34 -1.38 2.20
CA ALA A 103 18.77 -0.60 3.36
C ALA A 103 18.47 -1.33 4.66
N ALA A 104 19.15 -0.93 5.74
CA ALA A 104 18.85 -1.39 7.09
C ALA A 104 17.76 -0.54 7.74
N MET A 105 16.96 -1.13 8.62
CA MET A 105 16.02 -0.37 9.46
C MET A 105 16.77 0.53 10.44
N ASN A 106 17.83 0.01 11.05
CA ASN A 106 18.72 0.73 11.96
C ASN A 106 20.19 0.27 11.77
N SER A 107 21.15 1.04 12.22
CA SER A 107 22.56 0.67 12.18
C SER A 107 22.94 -0.45 13.18
N THR A 108 22.07 -0.71 14.15
CA THR A 108 22.22 -1.76 15.17
C THR A 108 20.90 -2.49 15.34
N ASN A 109 20.95 -3.68 15.98
CA ASN A 109 19.74 -4.49 16.25
C ASN A 109 18.94 -3.88 17.38
N THR A 110 18.15 -2.86 17.06
CA THR A 110 17.25 -2.18 18.00
C THR A 110 16.01 -1.70 17.29
N THR A 111 14.88 -1.78 17.97
CA THR A 111 13.60 -1.19 17.56
C THR A 111 13.20 -0.01 18.45
N ALA A 112 14.12 0.49 19.27
CA ALA A 112 13.91 1.65 20.12
C ALA A 112 13.43 2.85 19.29
N GLY A 113 12.38 3.55 19.76
CA GLY A 113 11.74 4.62 19.00
C GLY A 113 10.71 4.14 17.96
N GLY A 114 10.52 2.83 17.83
CA GLY A 114 9.62 2.21 16.86
C GLY A 114 9.99 2.51 15.41
N TYR A 115 9.03 2.36 14.51
CA TYR A 115 9.26 2.69 13.10
C TYR A 115 9.58 4.18 12.91
N MET A 116 8.91 5.06 13.63
CA MET A 116 9.10 6.49 13.49
C MET A 116 10.53 6.94 13.85
N GLY A 117 11.16 6.31 14.85
CA GLY A 117 12.54 6.57 15.27
C GLY A 117 13.58 5.80 14.47
N SER A 118 13.19 4.91 13.56
CA SER A 118 14.13 4.11 12.78
C SER A 118 14.93 4.95 11.77
N GLN A 119 16.18 4.55 11.51
CA GLN A 119 17.04 5.21 10.53
C GLN A 119 16.44 5.19 9.12
N ILE A 120 15.75 4.11 8.75
CA ILE A 120 15.12 4.02 7.44
C ILE A 120 14.04 5.08 7.28
N ASN A 121 13.24 5.34 8.30
CA ASN A 121 12.20 6.36 8.25
C ASN A 121 12.81 7.79 8.30
N LEU A 122 13.83 8.02 9.13
CA LEU A 122 14.41 9.34 9.32
C LEU A 122 15.25 9.81 8.11
N SER A 123 15.92 8.89 7.41
CA SER A 123 16.82 9.24 6.31
C SER A 123 16.79 8.23 5.15
N GLY A 124 16.58 6.96 5.41
CA GLY A 124 16.64 5.89 4.41
C GLY A 124 15.60 6.00 3.31
N LEU A 125 14.40 6.49 3.61
CA LEU A 125 13.33 6.72 2.61
C LEU A 125 13.58 7.96 1.73
N GLY A 126 14.59 8.77 2.00
CA GLY A 126 14.94 9.91 1.15
C GLY A 126 15.18 9.51 -0.31
N GLN A 127 15.89 8.41 -0.54
CA GLN A 127 16.13 7.86 -1.88
C GLN A 127 14.81 7.41 -2.55
N ALA A 128 13.94 6.69 -1.83
CA ALA A 128 12.64 6.29 -2.36
C ALA A 128 11.76 7.49 -2.70
N ASN A 129 11.76 8.53 -1.86
CA ASN A 129 11.04 9.77 -2.11
C ASN A 129 11.50 10.46 -3.41
N GLU A 130 12.82 10.54 -3.65
CA GLU A 130 13.35 11.15 -4.87
C GLU A 130 12.99 10.32 -6.11
N ILE A 131 13.17 9.00 -6.08
CA ILE A 131 12.80 8.11 -7.19
C ILE A 131 11.31 8.27 -7.53
N ILE A 132 10.42 8.20 -6.53
CA ILE A 132 8.97 8.25 -6.73
C ILE A 132 8.53 9.63 -7.22
N ARG A 133 9.06 10.72 -6.65
CA ARG A 133 8.71 12.09 -7.03
C ARG A 133 9.19 12.46 -8.43
N ASN A 134 10.29 11.88 -8.88
CA ASN A 134 10.75 12.02 -10.26
C ASN A 134 9.88 11.20 -11.22
N ALA A 135 9.42 10.01 -10.80
CA ALA A 135 8.62 9.12 -11.62
C ALA A 135 7.16 9.61 -11.81
N PHE A 136 6.54 10.25 -10.79
CA PHE A 136 5.11 10.55 -10.77
C PHE A 136 4.76 12.04 -10.60
N ASP A 137 5.70 12.93 -10.78
CA ASP A 137 5.57 14.35 -10.46
C ASP A 137 5.23 14.58 -8.96
N ARG A 138 6.01 15.44 -8.34
CA ARG A 138 5.89 15.79 -6.91
C ARG A 138 4.51 16.32 -6.53
N SER A 139 3.85 17.05 -7.42
CA SER A 139 2.53 17.66 -7.18
C SER A 139 1.40 16.62 -7.02
N HIS A 140 1.57 15.46 -7.62
CA HIS A 140 0.61 14.36 -7.56
C HIS A 140 0.84 13.38 -6.40
N ILE A 141 1.99 13.45 -5.71
CA ILE A 141 2.23 12.62 -4.54
C ILE A 141 1.45 13.18 -3.35
N MET A 142 0.52 12.38 -2.85
CA MET A 142 -0.34 12.77 -1.75
C MET A 142 0.37 12.64 -0.40
N SER A 143 0.36 13.71 0.39
CA SER A 143 0.65 13.63 1.83
C SER A 143 -0.64 13.37 2.59
N ARG A 144 -0.59 12.51 3.60
CA ARG A 144 -1.72 12.12 4.43
C ARG A 144 -1.31 11.98 5.89
N ARG A 145 -2.30 11.97 6.77
CA ARG A 145 -2.09 11.68 8.19
C ARG A 145 -2.03 10.17 8.39
N ILE A 146 -1.01 9.69 9.09
CA ILE A 146 -0.81 8.28 9.42
C ILE A 146 -0.38 8.15 10.87
N TYR A 147 -0.83 7.08 11.53
CA TYR A 147 -0.43 6.76 12.91
C TYR A 147 0.76 5.80 12.88
N LEU A 148 1.88 6.19 13.46
CA LEU A 148 3.13 5.44 13.42
C LEU A 148 3.68 5.20 14.83
N THR A 149 4.26 4.01 15.03
CA THR A 149 4.91 3.62 16.29
C THR A 149 6.11 4.50 16.60
N THR A 150 6.10 5.09 17.79
CA THR A 150 7.15 6.01 18.29
C THR A 150 7.93 5.43 19.47
N GLN A 151 7.45 4.36 20.09
CA GLN A 151 8.07 3.75 21.27
C GLN A 151 7.86 2.24 21.28
N VAL A 152 8.85 1.54 21.79
CA VAL A 152 8.81 0.09 22.04
C VAL A 152 9.17 -0.16 23.50
N THR A 153 8.38 -0.97 24.19
CA THR A 153 8.62 -1.38 25.59
C THR A 153 8.53 -2.89 25.67
N ASN A 154 9.60 -3.52 26.19
CA ASN A 154 9.71 -4.99 26.26
C ASN A 154 9.48 -5.69 24.91
N GLY A 155 9.98 -5.09 23.82
CA GLY A 155 9.85 -5.64 22.47
C GLY A 155 8.46 -5.44 21.82
N ILE A 156 7.56 -4.69 22.44
CA ILE A 156 6.21 -4.45 21.95
C ILE A 156 6.02 -2.97 21.67
N ALA A 157 5.41 -2.62 20.55
CA ALA A 157 5.00 -1.26 20.25
C ALA A 157 4.07 -0.74 21.38
N SER A 158 4.53 0.26 22.12
CA SER A 158 3.88 0.75 23.34
C SER A 158 3.34 2.16 23.24
N ASN A 159 3.69 2.90 22.19
CA ASN A 159 3.19 4.23 21.90
C ASN A 159 3.27 4.56 20.42
N GLY A 160 2.44 5.47 19.98
CA GLY A 160 2.44 5.98 18.61
C GLY A 160 1.93 7.42 18.58
N ASN A 161 2.05 8.04 17.41
CA ASN A 161 1.53 9.38 17.19
C ASN A 161 1.16 9.57 15.71
N TRP A 162 0.44 10.65 15.42
CA TRP A 162 0.05 11.06 14.10
C TRP A 162 1.15 11.87 13.40
N PHE A 163 1.46 11.51 12.16
CA PHE A 163 2.45 12.18 11.34
C PHE A 163 1.91 12.47 9.94
N ASN A 164 2.51 13.44 9.26
CA ASN A 164 2.33 13.60 7.82
C ASN A 164 3.29 12.63 7.12
N ASP A 165 2.74 11.84 6.21
CA ASP A 165 3.49 10.83 5.47
C ASP A 165 3.09 10.85 4.00
N SER A 166 4.02 10.57 3.10
CA SER A 166 3.78 10.50 1.65
C SER A 166 4.32 9.22 1.02
N VAL A 167 5.52 8.79 1.43
CA VAL A 167 6.14 7.53 0.99
C VAL A 167 6.53 6.75 2.23
N SER A 168 6.06 5.54 2.36
CA SER A 168 6.24 4.72 3.57
C SER A 168 6.45 3.25 3.23
N ILE A 169 6.91 2.46 4.20
CA ILE A 169 6.95 1.00 4.11
C ILE A 169 5.60 0.44 4.55
N MET A 170 5.15 -0.62 3.88
CA MET A 170 3.91 -1.33 4.21
C MET A 170 3.99 -1.99 5.59
N CYS A 171 2.84 -2.25 6.19
CA CYS A 171 2.68 -3.07 7.39
C CYS A 171 2.12 -4.46 7.06
N GLU A 172 2.19 -5.41 8.00
CA GLU A 172 1.61 -6.76 7.85
C GLU A 172 0.12 -6.70 7.48
N GLN A 173 -0.64 -5.79 8.08
CA GLN A 173 -2.06 -5.61 7.76
C GLN A 173 -2.31 -5.28 6.28
N MET A 174 -1.48 -4.43 5.68
CA MET A 174 -1.60 -4.06 4.26
C MET A 174 -1.25 -5.22 3.34
N VAL A 175 -0.31 -6.08 3.74
CA VAL A 175 0.19 -7.19 2.91
C VAL A 175 -0.63 -8.45 3.09
N TYR A 176 -0.99 -8.81 4.32
CA TYR A 176 -1.60 -10.09 4.65
C TYR A 176 -3.05 -9.99 5.18
N GLY A 177 -3.54 -8.78 5.45
CA GLY A 177 -4.87 -8.56 6.01
C GLY A 177 -4.96 -8.69 7.53
N SER A 178 -3.87 -9.04 8.20
CA SER A 178 -3.77 -9.13 9.65
C SER A 178 -2.32 -9.00 10.10
N GLY A 179 -2.09 -8.64 11.37
CA GLY A 179 -0.82 -8.86 12.03
C GLY A 179 -0.59 -10.36 12.19
N ILE A 180 0.59 -10.85 11.82
CA ILE A 180 0.96 -12.26 11.86
C ILE A 180 1.99 -12.51 12.96
N PHE A 181 3.10 -11.79 12.92
CA PHE A 181 4.18 -11.86 13.90
C PHE A 181 4.26 -10.63 14.79
N SER A 182 3.79 -9.49 14.32
CA SER A 182 3.73 -8.28 15.16
C SER A 182 2.85 -8.54 16.37
N PRO A 183 3.33 -8.32 17.59
CA PRO A 183 2.53 -8.48 18.80
C PRO A 183 1.31 -7.57 18.72
N VAL A 184 0.16 -8.09 19.12
CA VAL A 184 -1.05 -7.28 19.24
C VAL A 184 -0.78 -6.18 20.25
N SER A 185 -0.88 -4.93 19.84
CA SER A 185 -0.80 -3.81 20.76
C SER A 185 -1.87 -3.96 21.83
N ASN A 186 -1.61 -3.47 23.04
CA ASN A 186 -2.55 -3.56 24.14
C ASN A 186 -3.79 -2.63 23.98
N GLY A 187 -4.11 -2.21 22.76
CA GLY A 187 -5.25 -1.37 22.42
C GLY A 187 -5.11 0.12 22.82
N SER A 188 -4.12 0.47 23.62
CA SER A 188 -3.92 1.86 24.08
C SER A 188 -3.17 2.73 23.06
N ILE A 189 -2.54 2.12 22.08
CA ILE A 189 -1.77 2.82 21.04
C ILE A 189 -2.54 2.96 19.72
N ASP A 190 -3.62 2.22 19.53
CA ASP A 190 -4.45 2.33 18.34
C ASP A 190 -5.49 3.45 18.55
N PRO A 191 -5.52 4.47 17.70
CA PRO A 191 -6.60 5.44 17.74
C PRO A 191 -7.90 4.77 17.31
N ALA A 192 -8.73 4.35 18.26
CA ALA A 192 -9.87 3.45 18.09
C ALA A 192 -10.84 3.83 16.96
N ASN A 193 -10.91 5.10 16.57
CA ASN A 193 -11.90 5.62 15.63
C ASN A 193 -11.32 6.07 14.27
N TYR A 194 -9.99 6.10 14.08
CA TYR A 194 -9.35 6.70 12.92
C TYR A 194 -8.29 5.80 12.29
N ARG A 195 -8.44 4.50 12.45
CA ARG A 195 -7.54 3.50 11.88
C ARG A 195 -7.34 3.74 10.39
N VAL A 196 -6.07 3.80 9.97
CA VAL A 196 -5.70 4.07 8.58
C VAL A 196 -5.45 2.78 7.80
N GLU A 197 -4.80 1.78 8.37
CA GLU A 197 -4.61 0.46 7.74
C GLU A 197 -5.69 -0.51 8.24
N LYS A 198 -6.76 -0.64 7.46
CA LYS A 198 -7.96 -1.40 7.89
C LYS A 198 -8.01 -2.82 7.34
N SER A 199 -7.36 -3.06 6.20
CA SER A 199 -7.50 -4.29 5.44
C SER A 199 -6.26 -4.56 4.60
N GLN A 200 -6.19 -5.76 4.05
CA GLN A 200 -5.24 -6.09 3.01
C GLN A 200 -5.47 -5.19 1.79
N LEU A 201 -4.39 -4.78 1.14
CA LEU A 201 -4.49 -4.07 -0.14
C LEU A 201 -5.16 -4.99 -1.19
N PRO A 202 -6.15 -4.50 -1.94
CA PRO A 202 -6.81 -5.28 -3.00
C PRO A 202 -5.84 -5.96 -3.97
N LEU A 203 -4.71 -5.34 -4.29
CA LEU A 203 -3.66 -5.97 -5.11
C LEU A 203 -3.25 -7.34 -4.57
N PHE A 204 -2.99 -7.45 -3.28
CA PHE A 204 -2.53 -8.68 -2.65
C PHE A 204 -3.66 -9.67 -2.37
N GLN A 205 -4.91 -9.18 -2.26
CA GLN A 205 -6.09 -10.04 -2.19
C GLN A 205 -6.33 -10.77 -3.51
N HIS A 206 -6.28 -10.03 -4.62
CA HIS A 206 -6.58 -10.58 -5.94
C HIS A 206 -5.41 -11.36 -6.54
N GLU A 207 -4.17 -10.96 -6.24
CA GLU A 207 -2.97 -11.54 -6.81
C GLU A 207 -1.90 -11.76 -5.72
N PRO A 208 -2.06 -12.78 -4.88
CA PRO A 208 -1.12 -13.08 -3.79
C PRO A 208 0.32 -13.34 -4.24
N SER A 209 0.51 -13.74 -5.52
CA SER A 209 1.86 -13.93 -6.09
C SER A 209 2.67 -12.63 -6.11
N ARG A 210 2.02 -11.47 -6.00
CA ARG A 210 2.68 -10.16 -5.90
C ARG A 210 3.32 -9.89 -4.53
N ILE A 211 2.99 -10.67 -3.52
CA ILE A 211 3.67 -10.62 -2.22
C ILE A 211 5.07 -11.21 -2.38
N CYS A 212 5.17 -12.38 -3.02
CA CYS A 212 6.42 -13.06 -3.30
C CYS A 212 7.09 -12.47 -4.56
N ASN A 213 8.14 -11.67 -4.38
CA ASN A 213 8.97 -11.17 -5.47
C ASN A 213 10.37 -11.81 -5.54
N ARG A 214 10.55 -12.96 -4.84
CA ARG A 214 11.82 -13.71 -4.70
C ARG A 214 12.95 -12.91 -4.04
N ALA A 215 12.61 -11.86 -3.32
CA ALA A 215 13.51 -11.07 -2.52
C ALA A 215 12.90 -10.83 -1.14
N THR A 216 13.73 -10.66 -0.15
CA THR A 216 13.28 -10.27 1.20
C THR A 216 13.15 -8.76 1.26
N TRP A 217 12.06 -8.25 1.85
CA TRP A 217 11.81 -6.83 1.97
C TRP A 217 11.14 -6.45 3.28
N TRP A 218 11.40 -5.23 3.72
CA TRP A 218 10.96 -4.71 5.02
C TRP A 218 9.47 -4.44 5.09
N LEU A 219 8.89 -4.76 6.25
CA LEU A 219 7.65 -4.19 6.77
C LEU A 219 7.97 -3.29 7.97
N ARG A 220 7.07 -2.36 8.31
CA ARG A 220 7.34 -1.40 9.38
C ARG A 220 6.95 -1.87 10.79
N ASP A 221 6.34 -3.04 10.90
CA ASP A 221 5.86 -3.56 12.18
C ASP A 221 7.02 -4.00 13.05
N VAL A 222 6.97 -3.62 14.32
CA VAL A 222 7.91 -4.05 15.34
C VAL A 222 7.53 -5.45 15.80
N ILE A 223 8.47 -6.38 15.83
CA ILE A 223 8.25 -7.75 16.30
C ILE A 223 8.73 -7.87 17.75
N ASP A 224 9.96 -7.43 18.04
CA ASP A 224 10.56 -7.44 19.36
C ASP A 224 11.57 -6.29 19.55
N ALA A 225 12.45 -6.39 20.53
CA ALA A 225 13.43 -5.35 20.84
C ALA A 225 14.52 -5.14 19.78
N ALA A 226 14.68 -6.09 18.86
CA ALA A 226 15.76 -6.12 17.86
C ALA A 226 15.25 -6.24 16.41
N ASP A 227 14.04 -6.79 16.22
CA ASP A 227 13.57 -7.25 14.93
C ASP A 227 12.33 -6.48 14.43
N PHE A 228 12.32 -6.18 13.12
CA PHE A 228 11.13 -5.73 12.40
C PHE A 228 10.58 -6.86 11.53
N ALA A 229 9.29 -6.77 11.22
CA ALA A 229 8.63 -7.69 10.30
C ALA A 229 9.22 -7.55 8.88
N ILE A 230 9.24 -8.66 8.17
CA ILE A 230 9.65 -8.74 6.76
C ILE A 230 8.71 -9.67 5.99
N VAL A 231 8.75 -9.55 4.68
CA VAL A 231 8.32 -10.58 3.74
C VAL A 231 9.58 -11.31 3.27
N ASP A 232 9.62 -12.64 3.39
CA ASP A 232 10.76 -13.42 2.94
C ASP A 232 10.75 -13.69 1.42
N VAL A 233 11.76 -14.38 0.91
CA VAL A 233 11.91 -14.73 -0.52
C VAL A 233 10.75 -15.59 -1.06
N ASN A 234 10.00 -16.25 -0.20
CA ASN A 234 8.85 -17.09 -0.55
C ASN A 234 7.50 -16.38 -0.38
N GLY A 235 7.52 -15.13 0.09
CA GLY A 235 6.31 -14.35 0.38
C GLY A 235 5.71 -14.60 1.76
N LEU A 236 6.44 -15.28 2.67
CA LEU A 236 5.98 -15.54 4.02
C LEU A 236 6.30 -14.37 4.94
N ALA A 237 5.39 -14.08 5.88
CA ALA A 237 5.67 -13.17 6.99
C ALA A 237 6.71 -13.81 7.92
N THR A 238 7.72 -13.04 8.32
CA THR A 238 8.71 -13.41 9.33
C THR A 238 9.37 -12.14 9.89
N CYS A 239 10.51 -12.25 10.54
CA CYS A 239 11.23 -11.10 11.08
C CYS A 239 12.71 -11.12 10.70
N ALA A 240 13.35 -9.97 10.81
CA ALA A 240 14.78 -9.83 10.64
C ALA A 240 15.32 -8.74 11.57
N ALA A 241 16.57 -8.95 11.99
CA ALA A 241 17.29 -8.00 12.83
C ALA A 241 17.43 -6.64 12.12
N ALA A 242 17.15 -5.57 12.84
CA ALA A 242 17.06 -4.21 12.32
C ALA A 242 18.29 -3.73 11.55
N SER A 243 19.47 -4.32 11.80
CA SER A 243 20.72 -3.96 11.12
C SER A 243 20.96 -4.68 9.79
N TYR A 244 20.08 -5.60 9.39
CA TYR A 244 20.21 -6.27 8.09
C TYR A 244 19.88 -5.31 6.96
N SER A 245 20.60 -5.42 5.85
CA SER A 245 20.30 -4.68 4.63
C SER A 245 19.34 -5.50 3.77
N LEU A 246 18.09 -5.10 3.71
CA LEU A 246 17.02 -5.80 2.98
C LEU A 246 16.28 -4.83 2.08
N GLY A 247 15.46 -5.36 1.19
CA GLY A 247 14.73 -4.60 0.20
C GLY A 247 13.80 -3.53 0.77
N VAL A 248 13.88 -2.34 0.24
CA VAL A 248 12.94 -1.24 0.50
C VAL A 248 11.90 -1.22 -0.62
N ARG A 249 10.72 -1.75 -0.31
CA ARG A 249 9.54 -1.79 -1.19
C ARG A 249 8.48 -0.85 -0.64
N PRO A 250 8.50 0.43 -0.98
CA PRO A 250 7.59 1.41 -0.41
C PRO A 250 6.21 1.34 -1.04
N TYR A 251 5.25 2.02 -0.41
CA TYR A 251 4.00 2.42 -1.02
C TYR A 251 3.84 3.94 -0.92
N PHE A 252 3.06 4.50 -1.82
CA PHE A 252 2.71 5.91 -1.86
C PHE A 252 1.33 6.08 -2.46
N CYS A 253 0.77 7.28 -2.32
CA CYS A 253 -0.52 7.61 -2.91
C CYS A 253 -0.36 8.70 -3.96
N ILE A 254 -1.09 8.56 -5.06
CA ILE A 254 -1.21 9.56 -6.13
C ILE A 254 -2.64 10.08 -6.22
N LYS A 255 -2.78 11.38 -6.56
CA LYS A 255 -4.08 12.07 -6.68
C LYS A 255 -4.09 13.03 -7.87
#